data_6d3a472f4f7cd54d79beb6d170617197
#
_entry.id   6d3a472f4f7cd54d79beb6d170617197
#
_cell.length_a   1.000
_cell.length_b   1.000
_cell.length_c   1.000
_cell.angle_alpha   90.00
_cell.angle_beta   90.00
_cell.angle_gamma   90.00
#
_symmetry.space_group_name_H-M   'P 1'
#
loop_
_entity.id
_entity.type
_entity.pdbx_description
1 polymer ?
#
loop_
_entity_poly.entity_id
_entity_poly.type
_entity_poly.pdbx_seq_one_letter_code
_entity_poly.pdbx_strand_id
1 'polypeptide(L)' 'MLLLHEIKERLMELDEITLVELLEITSEDIVSAFADRIEERADSLEKEVR' A
#
# COMPACT_ATOMS: atom_id res chain seq x y z
N MET A 1 1.89 -8.74 -25.40
CA MET A 1 2.50 -8.21 -24.17
C MET A 1 1.82 -6.90 -23.79
N LEU A 2 1.50 -6.73 -22.49
CA LEU A 2 0.90 -5.49 -22.02
C LEU A 2 1.96 -4.40 -21.78
N LEU A 3 1.59 -3.17 -22.07
CA LEU A 3 2.44 -2.03 -21.77
C LEU A 3 2.35 -1.73 -20.27
N LEU A 4 3.35 -1.08 -19.72
CA LEU A 4 3.39 -0.80 -18.29
C LEU A 4 2.14 -0.09 -17.77
N HIS A 5 1.67 0.92 -18.47
CA HIS A 5 0.48 1.66 -18.03
C HIS A 5 -0.77 0.78 -18.05
N GLU A 6 -0.84 -0.18 -18.96
CA GLU A 6 -1.97 -1.11 -18.99
C GLU A 6 -1.93 -2.06 -17.81
N ILE A 7 -0.73 -2.51 -17.45
CA ILE A 7 -0.54 -3.35 -16.26
C ILE A 7 -1.01 -2.61 -15.01
N LYS A 8 -0.63 -1.35 -14.88
CA LYS A 8 -1.01 -0.52 -13.74
C LYS A 8 -2.53 -0.35 -13.66
N GLU A 9 -3.18 -0.12 -14.79
CA GLU A 9 -4.63 0.02 -14.82
C GLU A 9 -5.34 -1.25 -14.36
N ARG A 10 -4.85 -2.39 -14.79
CA ARG A 10 -5.45 -3.67 -14.40
C ARG A 10 -5.21 -3.97 -12.92
N LEU A 11 -4.05 -3.61 -12.41
CA LEU A 11 -3.75 -3.79 -11.00
C LEU A 11 -4.67 -2.97 -10.11
N MET A 12 -5.09 -1.79 -10.57
CA MET A 12 -5.99 -0.94 -9.81
C MET A 12 -7.39 -1.53 -9.64
N GLU A 13 -7.74 -2.52 -10.44
CA GLU A 13 -9.02 -3.21 -10.33
C GLU A 13 -9.01 -4.33 -9.29
N LEU A 14 -7.84 -4.69 -8.81
CA LEU A 14 -7.69 -5.75 -7.81
C LEU A 14 -7.90 -5.20 -6.39
N ASP A 15 -8.26 -6.10 -5.47
CA ASP A 15 -8.38 -5.69 -4.08
C ASP A 15 -7.00 -5.51 -3.44
N GLU A 16 -6.97 -4.84 -2.31
CA GLU A 16 -5.72 -4.48 -1.65
C GLU A 16 -4.90 -5.69 -1.20
N ILE A 17 -5.57 -6.72 -0.74
CA ILE A 17 -4.89 -7.93 -0.24
C ILE A 17 -4.18 -8.63 -1.40
N THR A 18 -4.88 -8.76 -2.52
CA THR A 18 -4.30 -9.38 -3.71
C THR A 18 -3.11 -8.57 -4.22
N LEU A 19 -3.23 -7.25 -4.24
CA LEU A 19 -2.15 -6.37 -4.68
C LEU A 19 -0.92 -6.53 -3.80
N VAL A 20 -1.11 -6.55 -2.50
CA VAL A 20 0.01 -6.70 -1.56
C VAL A 20 0.75 -8.00 -1.82
N GLU A 21 0.02 -9.08 -2.06
CA GLU A 21 0.63 -10.38 -2.34
C GLU A 21 1.35 -10.40 -3.67
N LEU A 22 0.73 -9.87 -4.73
CA LEU A 22 1.33 -9.89 -6.06
C LEU A 22 2.59 -9.03 -6.14
N LEU A 23 2.59 -7.91 -5.46
CA LEU A 23 3.73 -6.99 -5.48
C LEU A 23 4.76 -7.29 -4.41
N GLU A 24 4.49 -8.30 -3.59
CA GLU A 24 5.38 -8.71 -2.50
C GLU A 24 5.69 -7.54 -1.55
N ILE A 25 4.66 -6.76 -1.25
CA ILE A 25 4.79 -5.60 -0.37
C ILE A 25 4.80 -6.04 1.09
N THR A 26 5.80 -5.59 1.84
CA THR A 26 5.89 -5.88 3.27
C THR A 26 5.31 -4.71 4.07
N SER A 27 5.09 -4.93 5.38
CA SER A 27 4.66 -3.86 6.26
C SER A 27 5.66 -2.71 6.26
N GLU A 28 6.95 -3.03 6.19
CA GLU A 28 8.00 -2.01 6.14
C GLU A 28 7.88 -1.16 4.88
N ASP A 29 7.57 -1.78 3.75
CA ASP A 29 7.37 -1.08 2.49
C ASP A 29 6.22 -0.08 2.60
N ILE A 30 5.11 -0.51 3.20
CA ILE A 30 3.93 0.34 3.36
C ILE A 30 4.25 1.53 4.26
N VAL A 31 4.89 1.28 5.39
CA VAL A 31 5.26 2.34 6.33
C VAL A 31 6.19 3.36 5.67
N SER A 32 7.18 2.88 4.92
CA SER A 32 8.10 3.76 4.22
C SER A 32 7.42 4.59 3.14
N ALA A 33 6.55 3.95 2.35
CA ALA A 33 5.87 4.63 1.26
C ALA A 33 4.86 5.68 1.74
N PHE A 34 4.24 5.45 2.88
CA PHE A 34 3.18 6.31 3.40
C PHE A 34 3.52 6.99 4.72
N ALA A 35 4.81 7.25 4.94
CA ALA A 35 5.27 7.91 6.16
C ALA A 35 4.55 9.22 6.45
N ASP A 36 4.29 10.03 5.41
CA ASP A 36 3.60 11.30 5.58
C ASP A 36 2.18 11.10 6.12
N ARG A 37 1.47 10.11 5.62
CA ARG A 37 0.11 9.82 6.10
C ARG A 37 0.12 9.32 7.53
N ILE A 38 1.14 8.55 7.87
CA ILE A 38 1.30 8.05 9.23
C ILE A 38 1.52 9.21 10.19
N GLU A 39 2.35 10.17 9.81
CA GLU A 39 2.59 11.35 10.63
C GLU A 39 1.32 12.17 10.83
N GLU A 40 0.52 12.34 9.79
CA GLU A 40 -0.73 13.08 9.87
C GLU A 40 -1.74 12.43 10.82
N ARG A 41 -1.68 11.12 10.97
CA ARG A 41 -2.62 10.34 11.76
C ARG A 41 -2.00 9.70 12.99
N ALA A 42 -0.85 10.18 13.40
CA ALA A 42 -0.09 9.56 14.48
C ALA A 42 -0.89 9.34 15.76
N ASP A 43 -1.67 10.33 16.17
CA ASP A 43 -2.46 10.21 17.40
C ASP A 43 -3.48 9.07 17.33
N SER A 44 -4.18 8.96 16.20
CA SER A 44 -5.16 7.90 16.01
C SER A 44 -4.51 6.55 15.90
N LEU A 45 -3.40 6.49 15.17
CA LEU A 45 -2.68 5.24 14.95
C LEU A 45 -2.06 4.69 16.22
N GLU A 46 -1.59 5.57 17.10
CA GLU A 46 -1.02 5.15 18.37
C GLU A 46 -2.00 4.32 19.16
N LYS A 47 -3.28 4.69 19.14
CA LYS A 47 -4.32 3.96 19.84
C LYS A 47 -4.53 2.57 19.29
N GLU A 48 -4.30 2.40 17.99
CA GLU A 48 -4.49 1.11 17.32
C GLU A 48 -3.37 0.12 17.59
N VAL A 49 -2.15 0.62 17.81
CA VAL A 49 -0.96 -0.26 17.94
C VAL A 49 -0.43 -0.41 19.35
N ARG A 50 -1.10 0.15 20.35
CA ARG A 50 -0.70 0.03 21.74
C ARG A 50 -0.80 -1.38 22.27
#